data_fc9456567a006c7ce0f73f8b3e951c83
#
_entry.id   fc9456567a006c7ce0f73f8b3e951c83
#
_cell.length_a   1.000
_cell.length_b   1.000
_cell.length_c   1.000
_cell.angle_alpha   90.00
_cell.angle_beta   90.00
_cell.angle_gamma   90.00
#
_symmetry.space_group_name_H-M   'P 1'
#
loop_
_entity.id
_entity.type
_entity.pdbx_description
1 polymer ?
#
loop_
_entity_poly.entity_id
_entity_poly.type
_entity_poly.pdbx_seq_one_letter_code
_entity_poly.pdbx_strand_id
1 'polypeptide(L)'
;MKNMAASVSHHEREIEELQADREFAVGYLKYAMECLDNPDERAGALISIRAVAEAYGGLGAVAAQAGISRESLYRALSPKGNPTLKTLVAVLKTLGLRLSVIQAPAVQEDNSGKELTAAS
;
A
#
# COMPACT_ATOMS: atom_id res chain seq x y z
N MET A 1 -24.13 3.61 20.64
CA MET A 1 -22.83 3.46 20.95
C MET A 1 -22.14 2.31 20.35
N LYS A 2 -22.62 1.13 20.50
CA LYS A 2 -21.99 0.02 19.92
C LYS A 2 -21.91 0.07 18.43
N ASN A 3 -22.91 0.55 17.76
CA ASN A 3 -22.92 0.60 16.32
C ASN A 3 -21.89 1.57 15.79
N MET A 4 -21.77 2.68 16.44
CA MET A 4 -20.77 3.63 16.06
C MET A 4 -19.41 3.07 16.29
N ALA A 5 -19.26 2.39 17.42
CA ALA A 5 -17.99 1.80 17.74
C ALA A 5 -17.63 0.73 16.73
N ALA A 6 -18.61 0.00 16.20
CA ALA A 6 -18.32 -1.03 15.24
C ALA A 6 -17.78 -0.44 13.94
N SER A 7 -18.37 0.65 13.51
CA SER A 7 -17.95 1.29 12.28
C SER A 7 -16.56 1.88 12.41
N VAL A 8 -16.31 2.59 13.52
CA VAL A 8 -15.01 3.17 13.75
C VAL A 8 -14.00 2.08 14.01
N SER A 9 -14.42 1.04 14.73
CA SER A 9 -13.47 0.03 15.11
C SER A 9 -13.05 -0.87 13.97
N HIS A 10 -13.74 -0.84 12.81
CA HIS A 10 -13.24 -1.60 11.68
C HIS A 10 -11.88 -1.05 11.25
N HIS A 11 -11.77 0.24 11.11
CA HIS A 11 -10.51 0.87 10.75
C HIS A 11 -9.49 0.73 11.88
N GLU A 12 -9.95 0.97 13.12
CA GLU A 12 -9.05 0.85 14.26
C GLU A 12 -8.53 -0.57 14.42
N ARG A 13 -9.40 -1.55 14.16
CA ARG A 13 -8.99 -2.93 14.27
C ARG A 13 -7.95 -3.27 13.22
N GLU A 14 -8.12 -2.75 12.01
CA GLU A 14 -7.14 -2.98 10.96
C GLU A 14 -5.78 -2.43 11.38
N ILE A 15 -5.76 -1.21 11.92
CA ILE A 15 -4.53 -0.62 12.38
C ILE A 15 -3.91 -1.45 13.51
N GLU A 16 -4.74 -1.90 14.44
CA GLU A 16 -4.24 -2.71 15.53
C GLU A 16 -3.65 -4.03 15.06
N GLU A 17 -4.29 -4.66 14.09
CA GLU A 17 -3.79 -5.91 13.56
C GLU A 17 -2.45 -5.72 12.90
N LEU A 18 -2.29 -4.63 12.17
CA LEU A 18 -1.03 -4.33 11.54
C LEU A 18 0.06 -4.07 12.59
N GLN A 19 -0.31 -3.38 13.65
CA GLN A 19 0.65 -3.09 14.72
C GLN A 19 1.05 -4.33 15.49
N ALA A 20 0.11 -5.25 15.65
CA ALA A 20 0.33 -6.42 16.48
C ALA A 20 1.21 -7.47 15.81
N ASP A 21 1.28 -7.47 14.48
CA ASP A 21 1.98 -8.52 13.75
C ASP A 21 2.79 -7.88 12.64
N ARG A 22 4.08 -7.69 12.89
CA ARG A 22 4.94 -7.02 11.94
C ARG A 22 5.09 -7.81 10.65
N GLU A 23 5.18 -9.12 10.73
CA GLU A 23 5.27 -9.93 9.53
C GLU A 23 4.04 -9.82 8.68
N PHE A 24 2.87 -9.77 9.33
CA PHE A 24 1.64 -9.56 8.61
C PHE A 24 1.67 -8.20 7.92
N ALA A 25 2.14 -7.16 8.62
CA ALA A 25 2.20 -5.83 8.04
C ALA A 25 3.15 -5.77 6.85
N VAL A 26 4.27 -6.48 6.92
CA VAL A 26 5.21 -6.53 5.81
C VAL A 26 4.55 -7.17 4.58
N GLY A 27 3.88 -8.30 4.77
CA GLY A 27 3.20 -8.96 3.66
C GLY A 27 2.07 -8.11 3.10
N TYR A 28 1.35 -7.45 3.99
CA TYR A 28 0.25 -6.56 3.61
C TYR A 28 0.76 -5.42 2.72
N LEU A 29 1.87 -4.79 3.13
CA LEU A 29 2.45 -3.70 2.36
C LEU A 29 3.04 -4.20 1.04
N LYS A 30 3.71 -5.33 1.06
CA LYS A 30 4.27 -5.88 -0.18
C LYS A 30 3.18 -6.15 -1.20
N TYR A 31 2.09 -6.76 -0.77
CA TYR A 31 1.00 -7.04 -1.67
C TYR A 31 0.39 -5.75 -2.22
N ALA A 32 0.20 -4.75 -1.36
CA ALA A 32 -0.35 -3.47 -1.80
C ALA A 32 0.56 -2.82 -2.84
N MET A 33 1.88 -2.86 -2.60
CA MET A 33 2.81 -2.29 -3.56
C MET A 33 2.73 -2.99 -4.91
N GLU A 34 2.53 -4.32 -4.90
CA GLU A 34 2.42 -5.06 -6.13
C GLU A 34 1.14 -4.77 -6.89
N CYS A 35 0.12 -4.29 -6.19
CA CYS A 35 -1.16 -3.98 -6.83
C CYS A 35 -1.21 -2.57 -7.41
N LEU A 36 -0.18 -1.77 -7.19
CA LEU A 36 -0.22 -0.38 -7.62
C LEU A 36 -0.30 -0.22 -9.13
N ASP A 37 0.25 -1.15 -9.88
CA ASP A 37 0.22 -1.04 -11.33
C ASP A 37 -0.98 -1.74 -11.96
N ASN A 38 -1.91 -2.20 -11.13
CA ASN A 38 -3.16 -2.79 -11.62
C ASN A 38 -4.25 -1.74 -11.47
N PRO A 39 -4.80 -1.23 -12.58
CA PRO A 39 -5.78 -0.13 -12.48
C PRO A 39 -6.99 -0.47 -11.63
N ASP A 40 -7.39 -1.74 -11.60
CA ASP A 40 -8.57 -2.13 -10.84
C ASP A 40 -8.31 -2.22 -9.35
N GLU A 41 -7.05 -2.38 -8.95
CA GLU A 41 -6.71 -2.57 -7.55
C GLU A 41 -5.95 -1.40 -6.95
N ARG A 42 -5.60 -0.43 -7.78
CA ARG A 42 -4.74 0.67 -7.34
C ARG A 42 -5.35 1.46 -6.18
N ALA A 43 -6.65 1.77 -6.27
CA ALA A 43 -7.29 2.58 -5.22
C ALA A 43 -7.22 1.88 -3.87
N GLY A 44 -7.53 0.60 -3.85
CA GLY A 44 -7.45 -0.18 -2.61
C GLY A 44 -6.02 -0.29 -2.11
N ALA A 45 -5.08 -0.44 -3.04
CA ALA A 45 -3.67 -0.53 -2.66
C ALA A 45 -3.20 0.75 -1.97
N LEU A 46 -3.62 1.90 -2.48
CA LEU A 46 -3.23 3.17 -1.86
C LEU A 46 -3.79 3.29 -0.45
N ILE A 47 -5.04 2.86 -0.25
CA ILE A 47 -5.64 2.86 1.08
C ILE A 47 -4.88 1.92 2.01
N SER A 48 -4.47 0.76 1.51
CA SER A 48 -3.71 -0.19 2.31
C SER A 48 -2.35 0.37 2.71
N ILE A 49 -1.68 1.03 1.78
CA ILE A 49 -0.39 1.65 2.07
C ILE A 49 -0.56 2.73 3.14
N ARG A 50 -1.66 3.49 3.08
CA ARG A 50 -1.94 4.48 4.09
C ARG A 50 -2.14 3.84 5.46
N ALA A 51 -2.83 2.71 5.49
CA ALA A 51 -3.05 2.01 6.77
C ALA A 51 -1.74 1.61 7.41
N VAL A 52 -0.78 1.15 6.61
CA VAL A 52 0.53 0.82 7.14
C VAL A 52 1.24 2.07 7.67
N ALA A 53 1.15 3.18 6.95
CA ALA A 53 1.75 4.42 7.43
C ALA A 53 1.15 4.86 8.76
N GLU A 54 -0.16 4.66 8.93
CA GLU A 54 -0.80 4.98 10.19
C GLU A 54 -0.38 4.04 11.29
N ALA A 55 -0.21 2.77 10.97
CA ALA A 55 0.15 1.78 11.96
C ALA A 55 1.60 1.89 12.41
N TYR A 56 2.47 2.31 11.53
CA TYR A 56 3.91 2.36 11.80
C TYR A 56 4.43 3.76 11.58
N GLY A 57 4.63 4.48 12.64
CA GLY A 57 5.13 5.84 12.62
C GLY A 57 4.07 6.90 12.64
N GLY A 58 2.93 6.65 12.01
CA GLY A 58 1.87 7.65 11.91
C GLY A 58 2.07 8.55 10.69
N LEU A 59 0.96 9.11 10.23
CA LEU A 59 0.99 9.90 9.01
C LEU A 59 1.91 11.11 9.12
N GLY A 60 1.94 11.74 10.31
CA GLY A 60 2.79 12.91 10.48
C GLY A 60 4.27 12.60 10.32
N ALA A 61 4.71 11.51 10.94
CA ALA A 61 6.12 11.13 10.87
C ALA A 61 6.50 10.69 9.46
N VAL A 62 5.63 9.94 8.81
CA VAL A 62 5.91 9.49 7.45
C VAL A 62 5.95 10.69 6.49
N ALA A 63 5.02 11.64 6.68
CA ALA A 63 5.01 12.84 5.85
C ALA A 63 6.31 13.64 6.03
N ALA A 64 6.78 13.75 7.27
CA ALA A 64 8.04 14.46 7.53
C ALA A 64 9.20 13.78 6.81
N GLN A 65 9.24 12.45 6.84
CA GLN A 65 10.26 11.71 6.13
C GLN A 65 10.19 11.93 4.62
N ALA A 66 8.98 12.05 4.10
CA ALA A 66 8.79 12.27 2.67
C ALA A 66 8.95 13.74 2.29
N GLY A 67 9.08 14.63 3.27
CA GLY A 67 9.26 16.05 2.99
C GLY A 67 8.00 16.74 2.51
N ILE A 68 6.83 16.25 2.93
CA ILE A 68 5.55 16.85 2.54
C ILE A 68 4.69 17.01 3.78
N SER A 69 3.58 17.73 3.63
CA SER A 69 2.66 17.91 4.73
C SER A 69 1.85 16.64 4.98
N ARG A 70 1.30 16.55 6.17
CA ARG A 70 0.45 15.42 6.52
C ARG A 70 -0.75 15.35 5.58
N GLU A 71 -1.32 16.51 5.23
CA GLU A 71 -2.45 16.56 4.31
C GLU A 71 -2.06 16.08 2.93
N SER A 72 -0.88 16.46 2.46
CA SER A 72 -0.41 16.01 1.15
C SER A 72 -0.21 14.50 1.14
N LEU A 73 0.31 13.96 2.23
CA LEU A 73 0.49 12.51 2.33
C LEU A 73 -0.87 11.81 2.29
N TYR A 74 -1.82 12.34 3.06
CA TYR A 74 -3.15 11.73 3.09
C TYR A 74 -3.76 11.71 1.68
N ARG A 75 -3.64 12.83 0.97
CA ARG A 75 -4.18 12.89 -0.39
C ARG A 75 -3.45 11.96 -1.35
N ALA A 76 -2.14 11.90 -1.22
CA ALA A 76 -1.35 11.03 -2.10
C ALA A 76 -1.73 9.57 -1.93
N LEU A 77 -2.13 9.18 -0.72
CA LEU A 77 -2.50 7.80 -0.43
C LEU A 77 -4.00 7.62 -0.34
N SER A 78 -4.75 8.47 -1.04
CA SER A 78 -6.19 8.33 -1.18
C SER A 78 -6.50 7.60 -2.48
N PRO A 79 -7.74 7.15 -2.68
CA PRO A 79 -8.05 6.31 -3.85
C PRO A 79 -7.65 6.89 -5.19
N LYS A 80 -7.65 8.21 -5.33
CA LYS A 80 -7.24 8.85 -6.58
C LYS A 80 -5.87 9.50 -6.45
N GLY A 81 -5.13 9.12 -5.42
CA GLY A 81 -3.84 9.73 -5.17
C GLY A 81 -2.77 9.25 -6.13
N ASN A 82 -1.64 9.91 -6.06
CA ASN A 82 -0.51 9.57 -6.90
C ASN A 82 0.77 9.85 -6.11
N PRO A 83 1.15 8.95 -5.22
CA PRO A 83 2.31 9.17 -4.37
C PRO A 83 3.59 9.20 -5.18
N THR A 84 4.52 10.03 -4.75
CA THR A 84 5.83 10.05 -5.35
C THR A 84 6.64 8.85 -4.85
N LEU A 85 7.73 8.58 -5.54
CA LEU A 85 8.64 7.54 -5.11
C LEU A 85 9.15 7.83 -3.70
N LYS A 86 9.44 9.09 -3.41
CA LYS A 86 9.94 9.46 -2.09
C LYS A 86 8.92 9.13 -1.01
N THR A 87 7.64 9.34 -1.29
CA THR A 87 6.57 9.01 -0.35
C THR A 87 6.50 7.50 -0.13
N LEU A 88 6.58 6.73 -1.20
CA LEU A 88 6.52 5.28 -1.06
C LEU A 88 7.72 4.75 -0.28
N VAL A 89 8.90 5.30 -0.55
CA VAL A 89 10.10 4.90 0.18
C VAL A 89 9.95 5.20 1.67
N ALA A 90 9.33 6.36 2.00
CA ALA A 90 9.14 6.71 3.41
C ALA A 90 8.25 5.69 4.10
N VAL A 91 7.20 5.21 3.44
CA VAL A 91 6.34 4.19 4.03
C VAL A 91 7.12 2.88 4.19
N LEU A 92 7.85 2.47 3.17
CA LEU A 92 8.62 1.24 3.25
C LEU A 92 9.60 1.26 4.41
N LYS A 93 10.22 2.41 4.66
CA LYS A 93 11.20 2.52 5.72
C LYS A 93 10.61 2.29 7.11
N THR A 94 9.31 2.55 7.28
CA THR A 94 8.70 2.32 8.58
C THR A 94 8.79 0.86 9.00
N LEU A 95 8.85 -0.04 8.03
CA LEU A 95 8.97 -1.46 8.28
C LEU A 95 10.35 -2.01 7.95
N GLY A 96 11.31 -1.12 7.74
CA GLY A 96 12.66 -1.56 7.42
C GLY A 96 12.80 -2.15 6.02
N LEU A 97 11.89 -1.79 5.13
CA LEU A 97 11.90 -2.32 3.78
C LEU A 97 12.49 -1.31 2.81
N ARG A 98 12.87 -1.78 1.65
CA ARG A 98 13.40 -0.92 0.61
C ARG A 98 12.90 -1.37 -0.74
N LEU A 99 12.95 -0.50 -1.71
CA LEU A 99 12.54 -0.81 -3.05
C LEU A 99 13.53 -1.77 -3.69
N SER A 100 12.99 -2.58 -4.56
CA SER A 100 13.80 -3.51 -5.34
C SER A 100 13.07 -3.73 -6.65
N VAL A 101 13.72 -4.41 -7.58
CA VAL A 101 13.16 -4.72 -8.88
C VAL A 101 13.20 -6.22 -9.04
N ILE A 102 12.06 -6.78 -9.39
CA ILE A 102 12.00 -8.21 -9.68
C ILE A 102 11.35 -8.37 -11.03
N GLN A 103 11.60 -9.49 -11.66
CA GLN A 103 11.00 -9.78 -12.94
C GLN A 103 9.53 -10.12 -12.73
N ALA A 104 8.67 -9.54 -13.55
CA ALA A 104 7.25 -9.81 -13.41
C ALA A 104 6.95 -11.25 -13.76
N PRO A 105 5.97 -11.86 -13.10
CA PRO A 105 5.57 -13.22 -13.45
C PRO A 105 5.03 -13.25 -14.86
N ALA A 106 5.22 -14.37 -15.54
CA ALA A 106 4.68 -14.53 -16.87
C ALA A 106 3.16 -14.52 -16.80
N VAL A 107 2.57 -13.87 -17.80
CA VAL A 107 1.13 -13.84 -17.86
C VAL A 107 0.64 -15.16 -18.39
N GLN A 108 -0.19 -15.78 -17.65
CA GLN A 108 -0.65 -17.00 -18.08
C GLN A 108 -1.91 -16.93 -18.72
N GLU A 109 -2.60 -16.16 -18.47
CA GLU A 109 -3.80 -16.07 -19.04
C GLU A 109 -3.80 -15.71 -20.32
N ASP A 110 -3.44 -15.47 -20.72
CA ASP A 110 -3.71 -15.17 -21.87
C ASP A 110 -3.34 -15.82 -22.72
N ASN A 111 -3.25 -16.09 -22.48
CA ASN A 111 -3.13 -16.63 -22.89
C ASN A 111 -3.31 -17.06 -23.71
N SER A 112 -3.63 -17.01 -23.74
CA SER A 112 -3.98 -17.31 -24.26
C SER A 112 -3.68 -17.12 -25.29
N GLY A 113 -3.46 -16.98 -25.70
CA GLY A 113 -3.28 -16.92 -26.49
C GLY A 113 -2.68 -16.38 -27.21
N LYS A 114 -2.31 -15.84 -27.13
CA LYS A 114 -1.73 -15.23 -27.59
C LYS A 114 -0.57 -15.56 -27.72
N GLU A 115 -0.34 -16.16 -27.49
CA GLU A 115 0.50 -16.43 -27.38
C GLU A 115 1.21 -16.58 -28.08
N LEU A 116 1.06 -16.52 -28.57
CA LEU A 116 1.59 -16.51 -28.98
C LEU A 116 2.24 -16.09 -29.40
N THR A 117 1.99 -15.55 -29.42
CA THR A 117 2.53 -14.91 -29.48
C THR A 117 3.46 -14.93 -29.49
N ALA A 118 3.53 -15.01 -29.58
CA ALA A 118 4.32 -14.88 -29.41
C ALA A 118 5.12 -14.86 -29.69
N ALA A 119 5.09 -14.70 -29.94
CA ALA A 119 5.81 -14.52 -29.93
C ALA A 119 6.39 -14.17 -30.02
N SER A 120 6.07 -13.97 -30.18
CA SER A 120 6.56 -13.49 -29.98
C SER A 120 7.08 -13.39 -29.71
#